data_33a169ff9d5dc59e5b8eaa2522ef05ff
#
_entry.id   33a169ff9d5dc59e5b8eaa2522ef05ff
#
_cell.length_a   1.000
_cell.length_b   1.000
_cell.length_c   1.000
_cell.angle_alpha   90.00
_cell.angle_beta   90.00
_cell.angle_gamma   90.00
#
_symmetry.space_group_name_H-M   'P 1'
#
loop_
_entity.id
_entity.type
_entity.pdbx_description
1 polymer ?
#
loop_
_entity_poly.entity_id
_entity_poly.type
_entity_poly.pdbx_seq_one_letter_code
_entity_poly.pdbx_strand_id
1 'polypeptide(L)'
;MSSILIVGSYGSFTNELINKFYKENWRIYTLICNKKLIKPAHVFEQYVFKYDSDSVRTLINSSRPDVILFTGAYDSYYKWEDESAVEDSLNYVTGLSNLLMSAAMLGTRHFIYISSEKVFEDEYIIDIKEDLQTSPNSVKGMTISQGENLAMHFNQTTQMEVSVIRLAGMYGIPADRKACRDIYSGMCLKALVSGRLQVNAKKGLSALFVKDAVEGLYLLTKAPERKHVIYHISSLEEVTEDMVARLIQEKLSNQIDIVDQTVGLKSRLILSNSRFLEEFPLEIRNSYKDIIPQIIMYMNRHKNLFLHSDEKYQGKGLGHRVLRVLKKAFPFLESLVFFIPFFILNNQSVGNDYFGGINFYLLYVLLFAVIHGRQQAILASLLSVIGYCYRQLYSTSGFSLLIDINTYIWIAQIFVVGLTVGHLKDKFRDMEADKNEQIDFLSERLNDITVINSSNIKIKNYYAEKIISSTESIGRI
;
A
#
# COMPACT_ATOMS: atom_id res chain seq x y z
N MET A 1 4.67 -6.88 -33.50
CA MET A 1 4.00 -5.90 -32.65
C MET A 1 4.67 -6.03 -31.28
N SER A 2 5.35 -5.00 -30.85
CA SER A 2 6.05 -5.01 -29.57
C SER A 2 5.06 -5.04 -28.41
N SER A 3 5.48 -5.62 -27.29
CA SER A 3 4.65 -5.81 -26.11
C SER A 3 5.32 -5.24 -24.86
N ILE A 4 4.53 -4.62 -24.00
CA ILE A 4 4.98 -4.03 -22.74
C ILE A 4 4.09 -4.49 -21.60
N LEU A 5 4.73 -4.86 -20.47
CA LEU A 5 4.07 -5.05 -19.19
C LEU A 5 4.33 -3.83 -18.31
N ILE A 6 3.30 -3.07 -18.03
CA ILE A 6 3.34 -1.95 -17.09
C ILE A 6 2.93 -2.46 -15.71
N VAL A 7 3.86 -2.40 -14.76
CA VAL A 7 3.64 -2.80 -13.37
C VAL A 7 3.47 -1.56 -12.52
N GLY A 8 2.28 -1.39 -11.95
CA GLY A 8 1.92 -0.26 -11.09
C GLY A 8 0.46 0.15 -11.23
N SER A 9 -0.07 0.69 -10.15
CA SER A 9 -1.48 1.11 -10.05
C SER A 9 -1.81 2.26 -11.00
N TYR A 10 -3.06 2.33 -11.44
CA TYR A 10 -3.51 3.40 -12.31
C TYR A 10 -3.51 4.76 -11.61
N GLY A 11 -2.99 5.74 -12.29
CA GLY A 11 -2.91 7.14 -11.92
C GLY A 11 -2.65 7.99 -13.16
N SER A 12 -2.45 9.30 -13.04
CA SER A 12 -2.16 10.17 -14.18
C SER A 12 -0.97 9.68 -15.00
N PHE A 13 0.11 9.27 -14.34
CA PHE A 13 1.31 8.75 -14.98
C PHE A 13 1.07 7.44 -15.73
N THR A 14 0.52 6.42 -15.06
CA THR A 14 0.27 5.12 -15.70
C THR A 14 -0.73 5.21 -16.84
N ASN A 15 -1.75 6.06 -16.71
CA ASN A 15 -2.74 6.28 -17.77
C ASN A 15 -2.13 6.96 -19.00
N GLU A 16 -1.25 7.96 -18.80
CA GLU A 16 -0.55 8.59 -19.93
C GLU A 16 0.44 7.63 -20.60
N LEU A 17 1.13 6.75 -19.84
CA LEU A 17 1.93 5.66 -20.41
C LEU A 17 1.08 4.74 -21.30
N ILE A 18 -0.05 4.26 -20.78
CA ILE A 18 -0.98 3.39 -21.54
C ILE A 18 -1.43 4.10 -22.82
N ASN A 19 -1.85 5.35 -22.74
CA ASN A 19 -2.31 6.12 -23.90
C ASN A 19 -1.21 6.29 -24.95
N LYS A 20 0.03 6.59 -24.53
CA LYS A 20 1.16 6.77 -25.46
C LYS A 20 1.51 5.45 -26.15
N PHE A 21 1.72 4.37 -25.40
CA PHE A 21 2.07 3.07 -25.99
C PHE A 21 0.97 2.51 -26.87
N TYR A 22 -0.31 2.74 -26.54
CA TYR A 22 -1.43 2.36 -27.39
C TYR A 22 -1.43 3.09 -28.73
N LYS A 23 -1.22 4.42 -28.74
CA LYS A 23 -1.12 5.22 -29.97
C LYS A 23 0.02 4.77 -30.88
N GLU A 24 1.07 4.23 -30.29
CA GLU A 24 2.24 3.70 -31.00
C GLU A 24 2.11 2.21 -31.35
N ASN A 25 0.91 1.65 -31.27
CA ASN A 25 0.57 0.26 -31.62
C ASN A 25 1.32 -0.80 -30.81
N TRP A 26 1.62 -0.54 -29.55
CA TRP A 26 2.15 -1.55 -28.61
C TRP A 26 1.01 -2.36 -28.01
N ARG A 27 1.28 -3.66 -27.72
CA ARG A 27 0.39 -4.49 -26.91
C ARG A 27 0.70 -4.25 -25.44
N ILE A 28 -0.30 -3.80 -24.70
CA ILE A 28 -0.14 -3.36 -23.33
C ILE A 28 -0.75 -4.38 -22.37
N TYR A 29 0.08 -4.93 -21.50
CA TYR A 29 -0.32 -5.69 -20.32
C TYR A 29 -0.15 -4.83 -19.09
N THR A 30 -1.01 -5.02 -18.09
CA THR A 30 -0.86 -4.31 -16.80
C THR A 30 -0.92 -5.29 -15.63
N LEU A 31 -0.06 -5.06 -14.64
CA LEU A 31 -0.11 -5.74 -13.35
C LEU A 31 -0.32 -4.70 -12.25
N ILE A 32 -1.40 -4.85 -11.50
CA ILE A 32 -1.79 -3.95 -10.41
C ILE A 32 -2.11 -4.74 -9.14
N CYS A 33 -1.93 -4.14 -7.96
CA CYS A 33 -2.28 -4.77 -6.68
C CYS A 33 -3.72 -4.50 -6.22
N ASN A 34 -4.42 -3.53 -6.81
CA ASN A 34 -5.74 -3.11 -6.35
C ASN A 34 -6.87 -3.71 -7.18
N LYS A 35 -7.62 -4.65 -6.60
CA LYS A 35 -8.77 -5.35 -7.23
C LYS A 35 -9.95 -4.44 -7.61
N LYS A 36 -10.02 -3.21 -7.07
CA LYS A 36 -11.13 -2.27 -7.31
C LYS A 36 -10.94 -1.37 -8.52
N LEU A 37 -9.78 -1.43 -9.18
CA LEU A 37 -9.49 -0.59 -10.33
C LEU A 37 -10.04 -1.23 -11.62
N ILE A 38 -10.78 -0.42 -12.38
CA ILE A 38 -11.38 -0.84 -13.66
C ILE A 38 -10.28 -0.83 -14.74
N LYS A 39 -10.22 -1.88 -15.53
CA LYS A 39 -9.31 -2.00 -16.68
C LYS A 39 -9.54 -0.86 -17.68
N PRO A 40 -8.52 -0.06 -18.05
CA PRO A 40 -8.62 0.93 -19.11
C PRO A 40 -8.89 0.28 -20.48
N ALA A 41 -9.60 0.99 -21.35
CA ALA A 41 -10.01 0.47 -22.67
C ALA A 41 -8.83 0.06 -23.57
N HIS A 42 -7.68 0.72 -23.41
CA HIS A 42 -6.49 0.51 -24.25
C HIS A 42 -5.54 -0.59 -23.76
N VAL A 43 -5.85 -1.22 -22.62
CA VAL A 43 -5.08 -2.33 -22.07
C VAL A 43 -5.58 -3.64 -22.70
N PHE A 44 -4.66 -4.44 -23.24
CA PHE A 44 -5.01 -5.74 -23.82
C PHE A 44 -5.47 -6.71 -22.73
N GLU A 45 -4.66 -6.89 -21.68
CA GLU A 45 -5.06 -7.70 -20.52
C GLU A 45 -4.52 -7.09 -19.20
N GLN A 46 -5.34 -7.16 -18.15
CA GLN A 46 -5.04 -6.68 -16.80
C GLN A 46 -4.95 -7.85 -15.85
N TYR A 47 -3.88 -7.87 -15.06
CA TYR A 47 -3.66 -8.83 -13.99
C TYR A 47 -3.72 -8.11 -12.65
N VAL A 48 -4.32 -8.76 -11.63
CA VAL A 48 -4.56 -8.14 -10.33
C VAL A 48 -4.13 -9.09 -9.23
N PHE A 49 -2.87 -8.97 -8.81
CA PHE A 49 -2.29 -9.67 -7.67
C PHE A 49 -1.03 -8.96 -7.17
N LYS A 50 -0.51 -9.37 -6.02
CA LYS A 50 0.67 -8.76 -5.41
C LYS A 50 1.93 -9.00 -6.26
N TYR A 51 2.85 -8.03 -6.27
CA TYR A 51 4.08 -8.11 -7.07
C TYR A 51 5.07 -9.18 -6.54
N ASP A 52 4.96 -9.59 -5.28
CA ASP A 52 5.73 -10.66 -4.65
C ASP A 52 5.11 -12.06 -4.83
N SER A 53 3.96 -12.18 -5.50
CA SER A 53 3.29 -13.45 -5.77
C SER A 53 4.07 -14.30 -6.77
N ASP A 54 4.10 -15.62 -6.55
CA ASP A 54 4.59 -16.61 -7.52
C ASP A 54 3.90 -16.53 -8.88
N SER A 55 2.68 -15.97 -8.92
CA SER A 55 1.89 -15.73 -10.12
C SER A 55 2.57 -14.78 -11.11
N VAL A 56 3.50 -13.93 -10.66
CA VAL A 56 4.32 -13.03 -11.50
C VAL A 56 5.11 -13.83 -12.53
N ARG A 57 5.76 -14.91 -12.11
CA ARG A 57 6.52 -15.78 -13.02
C ARG A 57 5.61 -16.41 -14.08
N THR A 58 4.45 -16.88 -13.70
CA THR A 58 3.46 -17.46 -14.63
C THR A 58 2.93 -16.42 -15.60
N LEU A 59 2.66 -15.20 -15.14
CA LEU A 59 2.26 -14.07 -15.95
C LEU A 59 3.32 -13.74 -17.02
N ILE A 60 4.58 -13.53 -16.62
CA ILE A 60 5.66 -13.18 -17.55
C ILE A 60 5.89 -14.29 -18.56
N ASN A 61 5.83 -15.55 -18.13
CA ASN A 61 5.95 -16.70 -19.04
C ASN A 61 4.82 -16.77 -20.09
N SER A 62 3.61 -16.42 -19.72
CA SER A 62 2.45 -16.48 -20.60
C SER A 62 2.34 -15.27 -21.53
N SER A 63 2.59 -14.07 -21.03
CA SER A 63 2.48 -12.82 -21.81
C SER A 63 3.74 -12.53 -22.64
N ARG A 64 4.91 -13.03 -22.22
CA ARG A 64 6.25 -12.82 -22.81
C ARG A 64 6.45 -11.38 -23.28
N PRO A 65 6.41 -10.40 -22.35
CA PRO A 65 6.57 -9.01 -22.73
C PRO A 65 8.01 -8.74 -23.19
N ASP A 66 8.16 -7.96 -24.28
CA ASP A 66 9.47 -7.50 -24.73
C ASP A 66 10.10 -6.55 -23.71
N VAL A 67 9.26 -5.73 -23.06
CA VAL A 67 9.67 -4.74 -22.06
C VAL A 67 8.78 -4.86 -20.83
N ILE A 68 9.40 -4.78 -19.65
CA ILE A 68 8.69 -4.60 -18.36
C ILE A 68 9.04 -3.21 -17.84
N LEU A 69 8.02 -2.40 -17.55
CA LEU A 69 8.17 -1.08 -16.96
C LEU A 69 7.54 -1.10 -15.57
N PHE A 70 8.37 -1.00 -14.55
CA PHE A 70 7.93 -0.88 -13.16
C PHE A 70 7.84 0.60 -12.78
N THR A 71 6.64 1.09 -12.49
CA THR A 71 6.39 2.50 -12.18
C THR A 71 7.02 2.97 -10.86
N GLY A 72 7.43 2.04 -10.04
CA GLY A 72 8.32 2.20 -8.90
C GLY A 72 7.93 3.35 -7.97
N ALA A 73 8.74 4.39 -7.96
CA ALA A 73 8.57 5.55 -7.09
C ALA A 73 7.23 6.28 -7.24
N TYR A 74 6.55 6.11 -8.37
CA TYR A 74 5.28 6.77 -8.71
C TYR A 74 4.08 5.81 -8.69
N ASP A 75 4.26 4.57 -8.19
CA ASP A 75 3.14 3.67 -7.96
C ASP A 75 2.28 4.14 -6.80
N SER A 76 1.02 4.41 -7.10
CA SER A 76 0.05 4.86 -6.09
C SER A 76 -0.41 3.76 -5.11
N TYR A 77 0.02 2.53 -5.31
CA TYR A 77 -0.21 1.43 -4.37
C TYR A 77 0.50 1.69 -3.03
N TYR A 78 1.74 2.17 -3.06
CA TYR A 78 2.53 2.50 -1.88
C TYR A 78 2.14 3.88 -1.34
N LYS A 79 1.85 3.98 -0.06
CA LYS A 79 1.40 5.24 0.58
C LYS A 79 2.55 6.01 1.19
N TRP A 80 3.57 5.32 1.70
CA TRP A 80 4.77 5.89 2.31
C TRP A 80 4.50 6.79 3.53
N GLU A 81 3.35 6.59 4.22
CA GLU A 81 2.93 7.43 5.33
C GLU A 81 2.99 6.64 6.65
N ASP A 82 3.55 7.26 7.69
CA ASP A 82 3.56 6.79 9.08
C ASP A 82 3.89 5.29 9.28
N GLU A 83 2.99 4.57 9.95
CA GLU A 83 3.16 3.15 10.31
C GLU A 83 3.21 2.22 9.07
N SER A 84 2.65 2.63 7.94
CA SER A 84 2.67 1.84 6.71
C SER A 84 4.00 1.91 5.96
N ALA A 85 4.86 2.87 6.24
CA ALA A 85 6.10 3.10 5.49
C ALA A 85 7.05 1.90 5.52
N VAL A 86 7.13 1.17 6.65
CA VAL A 86 7.98 -0.02 6.79
C VAL A 86 7.41 -1.18 5.98
N GLU A 87 6.11 -1.42 6.06
CA GLU A 87 5.42 -2.46 5.29
C GLU A 87 5.49 -2.17 3.79
N ASP A 88 5.25 -0.92 3.39
CA ASP A 88 5.37 -0.48 2.00
C ASP A 88 6.80 -0.69 1.47
N SER A 89 7.83 -0.42 2.28
CA SER A 89 9.23 -0.64 1.91
C SER A 89 9.55 -2.12 1.69
N LEU A 90 9.09 -2.99 2.57
CA LEU A 90 9.26 -4.44 2.44
C LEU A 90 8.56 -4.95 1.18
N ASN A 91 7.28 -4.60 0.99
CA ASN A 91 6.49 -5.01 -0.16
C ASN A 91 7.08 -4.48 -1.48
N TYR A 92 7.67 -3.29 -1.45
CA TYR A 92 8.34 -2.71 -2.61
C TYR A 92 9.57 -3.50 -3.02
N VAL A 93 10.48 -3.75 -2.08
CA VAL A 93 11.74 -4.45 -2.35
C VAL A 93 11.50 -5.92 -2.72
N THR A 94 10.61 -6.62 -2.01
CA THR A 94 10.28 -8.02 -2.32
C THR A 94 9.58 -8.15 -3.67
N GLY A 95 8.62 -7.25 -3.97
CA GLY A 95 7.93 -7.22 -5.25
C GLY A 95 8.87 -6.92 -6.42
N LEU A 96 9.74 -5.92 -6.29
CA LEU A 96 10.75 -5.60 -7.31
C LEU A 96 11.72 -6.76 -7.52
N SER A 97 12.20 -7.39 -6.44
CA SER A 97 13.10 -8.55 -6.52
C SER A 97 12.47 -9.71 -7.28
N ASN A 98 11.20 -10.02 -6.99
CA ASN A 98 10.45 -11.07 -7.68
C ASN A 98 10.24 -10.76 -9.17
N LEU A 99 9.92 -9.51 -9.50
CA LEU A 99 9.78 -9.04 -10.89
C LEU A 99 11.08 -9.18 -11.67
N LEU A 100 12.20 -8.67 -11.13
CA LEU A 100 13.53 -8.73 -11.77
C LEU A 100 13.99 -10.17 -11.97
N MET A 101 13.86 -11.01 -10.92
CA MET A 101 14.23 -12.41 -10.99
C MET A 101 13.40 -13.16 -12.04
N SER A 102 12.09 -12.98 -12.04
CA SER A 102 11.19 -13.63 -13.00
C SER A 102 11.44 -13.15 -14.43
N ALA A 103 11.69 -11.86 -14.63
CA ALA A 103 12.01 -11.27 -15.93
C ALA A 103 13.34 -11.83 -16.49
N ALA A 104 14.38 -11.84 -15.67
CA ALA A 104 15.70 -12.38 -16.08
C ALA A 104 15.65 -13.86 -16.40
N MET A 105 14.98 -14.67 -15.57
CA MET A 105 14.86 -16.13 -15.79
C MET A 105 14.06 -16.49 -17.05
N LEU A 106 13.12 -15.64 -17.48
CA LEU A 106 12.24 -15.89 -18.61
C LEU A 106 12.69 -15.18 -19.89
N GLY A 107 13.84 -14.50 -19.85
CA GLY A 107 14.47 -13.88 -21.01
C GLY A 107 13.75 -12.60 -21.49
N THR A 108 13.16 -11.82 -20.60
CA THR A 108 12.68 -10.47 -20.93
C THR A 108 13.85 -9.63 -21.44
N ARG A 109 13.67 -8.95 -22.56
CA ARG A 109 14.74 -8.19 -23.20
C ARG A 109 15.17 -6.98 -22.38
N HIS A 110 14.20 -6.18 -21.91
CA HIS A 110 14.46 -4.92 -21.24
C HIS A 110 13.57 -4.69 -20.04
N PHE A 111 14.16 -4.31 -18.91
CA PHE A 111 13.46 -3.91 -17.69
C PHE A 111 13.73 -2.44 -17.40
N ILE A 112 12.67 -1.64 -17.28
CA ILE A 112 12.74 -0.22 -16.98
C ILE A 112 12.28 0.00 -15.54
N TYR A 113 13.19 0.46 -14.70
CA TYR A 113 12.93 0.82 -13.31
C TYR A 113 12.74 2.34 -13.20
N ILE A 114 11.56 2.76 -12.78
CA ILE A 114 11.28 4.19 -12.57
C ILE A 114 11.65 4.58 -11.14
N SER A 115 12.71 5.35 -11.03
CA SER A 115 13.19 5.99 -9.83
C SER A 115 12.71 7.45 -9.73
N SER A 116 13.14 8.18 -8.73
CA SER A 116 12.74 9.57 -8.45
C SER A 116 13.93 10.39 -7.97
N GLU A 117 13.82 11.70 -8.10
CA GLU A 117 14.73 12.67 -7.47
C GLU A 117 14.86 12.50 -5.94
N LYS A 118 13.91 11.79 -5.31
CA LYS A 118 13.90 11.51 -3.86
C LYS A 118 15.06 10.62 -3.39
N VAL A 119 15.87 10.09 -4.29
CA VAL A 119 17.12 9.41 -3.97
C VAL A 119 18.24 10.36 -3.58
N PHE A 120 18.03 11.68 -3.75
CA PHE A 120 18.91 12.75 -3.30
C PHE A 120 18.27 13.53 -2.16
N GLU A 121 19.09 14.11 -1.29
CA GLU A 121 18.62 14.98 -0.22
C GLU A 121 18.19 16.36 -0.73
N ASP A 122 17.30 17.03 -0.01
CA ASP A 122 16.73 18.33 -0.39
C ASP A 122 17.73 19.51 -0.31
N GLU A 123 18.96 19.29 0.14
CA GLU A 123 19.96 20.36 0.39
C GLU A 123 20.84 20.71 -0.81
N TYR A 124 20.65 20.07 -1.93
CA TYR A 124 21.51 20.28 -3.11
C TYR A 124 21.14 21.52 -3.92
N ILE A 125 22.15 22.17 -4.41
CA ILE A 125 22.04 23.48 -5.02
C ILE A 125 22.15 23.30 -6.50
N ILE A 126 22.12 22.58 -7.36
CA ILE A 126 22.13 22.69 -8.84
C ILE A 126 22.82 21.50 -9.54
N ASP A 127 22.21 21.11 -10.64
CA ASP A 127 22.77 20.28 -11.72
C ASP A 127 23.36 18.93 -11.25
N ILE A 128 22.47 18.10 -10.67
CA ILE A 128 22.84 16.75 -10.22
C ILE A 128 22.99 15.84 -11.42
N LYS A 129 24.22 15.37 -11.63
CA LYS A 129 24.56 14.41 -12.69
C LYS A 129 24.21 12.98 -12.27
N GLU A 130 24.08 12.09 -13.27
CA GLU A 130 23.65 10.72 -13.10
C GLU A 130 24.64 9.85 -12.30
N ASP A 131 25.91 10.22 -12.27
CA ASP A 131 27.00 9.53 -11.54
C ASP A 131 27.12 9.96 -10.07
N LEU A 132 26.38 10.99 -9.65
CA LEU A 132 26.37 11.40 -8.26
C LEU A 132 25.80 10.27 -7.38
N GLN A 133 26.49 10.01 -6.26
CA GLN A 133 26.04 9.01 -5.28
C GLN A 133 24.71 9.44 -4.65
N THR A 134 23.78 8.52 -4.55
CA THR A 134 22.48 8.74 -3.89
C THR A 134 22.65 8.94 -2.38
N SER A 135 21.92 9.90 -1.82
CA SER A 135 21.97 10.25 -0.38
C SER A 135 20.56 10.55 0.16
N PRO A 136 19.65 9.56 0.16
CA PRO A 136 18.28 9.76 0.59
C PRO A 136 18.19 9.90 2.11
N ASN A 137 17.33 10.80 2.61
CA ASN A 137 17.05 11.00 4.04
C ASN A 137 15.64 10.55 4.44
N SER A 138 14.78 10.19 3.50
CA SER A 138 13.44 9.67 3.76
C SER A 138 13.36 8.16 3.55
N VAL A 139 12.44 7.48 4.26
CA VAL A 139 12.18 6.04 4.08
C VAL A 139 11.86 5.72 2.61
N LYS A 140 11.03 6.52 1.97
CA LYS A 140 10.71 6.40 0.55
C LYS A 140 11.97 6.49 -0.32
N GLY A 141 12.79 7.52 -0.12
CA GLY A 141 14.02 7.72 -0.88
C GLY A 141 15.02 6.58 -0.70
N MET A 142 15.21 6.10 0.55
CA MET A 142 16.07 4.95 0.86
C MET A 142 15.60 3.69 0.15
N THR A 143 14.30 3.40 0.18
CA THR A 143 13.72 2.22 -0.48
C THR A 143 13.87 2.28 -1.99
N ILE A 144 13.64 3.45 -2.59
CA ILE A 144 13.83 3.65 -4.05
C ILE A 144 15.30 3.49 -4.44
N SER A 145 16.24 4.03 -3.64
CA SER A 145 17.68 3.87 -3.86
C SER A 145 18.14 2.41 -3.74
N GLN A 146 17.58 1.65 -2.79
CA GLN A 146 17.81 0.20 -2.72
C GLN A 146 17.30 -0.52 -3.97
N GLY A 147 16.13 -0.11 -4.49
CA GLY A 147 15.59 -0.63 -5.75
C GLY A 147 16.49 -0.34 -6.95
N GLU A 148 17.12 0.85 -7.03
CA GLU A 148 18.12 1.16 -8.06
C GLU A 148 19.32 0.20 -7.99
N ASN A 149 19.87 0.01 -6.79
CA ASN A 149 21.00 -0.90 -6.59
C ASN A 149 20.67 -2.33 -7.00
N LEU A 150 19.47 -2.80 -6.66
CA LEU A 150 18.99 -4.12 -7.07
C LEU A 150 18.86 -4.21 -8.60
N ALA A 151 18.25 -3.24 -9.25
CA ALA A 151 18.09 -3.17 -10.69
C ALA A 151 19.43 -3.14 -11.42
N MET A 152 20.39 -2.33 -10.95
CA MET A 152 21.76 -2.29 -11.48
C MET A 152 22.50 -3.61 -11.32
N HIS A 153 22.31 -4.31 -10.20
CA HIS A 153 22.90 -5.63 -9.99
C HIS A 153 22.40 -6.64 -11.03
N PHE A 154 21.12 -6.66 -11.34
CA PHE A 154 20.57 -7.54 -12.39
C PHE A 154 21.11 -7.19 -13.78
N ASN A 155 21.32 -5.93 -14.09
CA ASN A 155 21.96 -5.50 -15.34
C ASN A 155 23.40 -6.05 -15.49
N GLN A 156 24.15 -6.13 -14.37
CA GLN A 156 25.53 -6.62 -14.37
C GLN A 156 25.65 -8.14 -14.38
N THR A 157 24.68 -8.85 -13.79
CA THR A 157 24.78 -10.30 -13.54
C THR A 157 23.93 -11.14 -14.48
N THR A 158 23.07 -10.54 -15.29
CA THR A 158 22.18 -11.24 -16.23
C THR A 158 22.33 -10.69 -17.64
N GLN A 159 21.68 -11.35 -18.61
CA GLN A 159 21.64 -10.87 -20.00
C GLN A 159 20.47 -9.88 -20.25
N MET A 160 19.65 -9.63 -19.24
CA MET A 160 18.54 -8.67 -19.32
C MET A 160 19.08 -7.25 -19.26
N GLU A 161 18.76 -6.44 -20.25
CA GLU A 161 19.08 -5.02 -20.21
C GLU A 161 18.19 -4.33 -19.16
N VAL A 162 18.79 -3.50 -18.30
CA VAL A 162 18.05 -2.74 -17.29
C VAL A 162 18.36 -1.26 -17.43
N SER A 163 17.31 -0.42 -17.40
CA SER A 163 17.46 1.03 -17.36
C SER A 163 16.82 1.57 -16.08
N VAL A 164 17.56 2.40 -15.37
CA VAL A 164 17.12 3.15 -14.20
C VAL A 164 16.84 4.58 -14.61
N ILE A 165 15.59 5.02 -14.48
CA ILE A 165 15.18 6.37 -14.90
C ILE A 165 14.79 7.18 -13.68
N ARG A 166 15.62 8.13 -13.30
CA ARG A 166 15.33 9.10 -12.25
C ARG A 166 14.50 10.24 -12.83
N LEU A 167 13.23 10.29 -12.45
CA LEU A 167 12.34 11.36 -12.86
C LEU A 167 12.36 12.50 -11.84
N ALA A 168 12.40 13.73 -12.32
CA ALA A 168 12.12 14.89 -11.50
C ALA A 168 10.68 14.88 -10.99
N GLY A 169 10.35 15.71 -10.01
CA GLY A 169 9.01 15.81 -9.45
C GLY A 169 7.95 15.99 -10.54
N MET A 170 7.15 14.95 -10.77
CA MET A 170 6.13 14.95 -11.81
C MET A 170 4.82 15.58 -11.34
N TYR A 171 4.16 16.23 -12.26
CA TYR A 171 2.80 16.73 -12.08
C TYR A 171 1.95 16.50 -13.32
N GLY A 172 0.62 16.49 -13.12
CA GLY A 172 -0.34 16.26 -14.19
C GLY A 172 -1.71 16.86 -13.87
N ILE A 173 -2.63 16.79 -14.83
CA ILE A 173 -4.01 17.23 -14.61
C ILE A 173 -4.73 16.14 -13.79
N PRO A 174 -5.14 16.42 -12.54
CA PRO A 174 -5.78 15.42 -11.69
C PRO A 174 -7.21 15.13 -12.17
N ALA A 175 -7.61 13.86 -12.13
CA ALA A 175 -8.97 13.47 -12.51
C ALA A 175 -10.01 13.84 -11.42
N ASP A 176 -9.61 13.75 -10.15
CA ASP A 176 -10.44 14.01 -8.98
C ASP A 176 -9.58 14.46 -7.80
N ARG A 177 -10.23 14.70 -6.64
CA ARG A 177 -9.55 15.09 -5.39
C ARG A 177 -8.49 14.07 -4.94
N LYS A 178 -8.72 12.78 -5.12
CA LYS A 178 -7.79 11.71 -4.69
C LYS A 178 -6.56 11.63 -5.58
N ALA A 179 -6.65 12.12 -6.79
CA ALA A 179 -5.56 12.21 -7.75
C ALA A 179 -4.63 13.43 -7.50
N CYS A 180 -5.01 14.39 -6.64
CA CYS A 180 -4.19 15.54 -6.27
C CYS A 180 -3.08 15.13 -5.27
N ARG A 181 -2.11 14.35 -5.73
CA ARG A 181 -1.02 13.82 -4.88
C ARG A 181 0.32 14.52 -5.12
N ASP A 182 0.49 15.15 -6.26
CA ASP A 182 1.65 15.99 -6.52
C ASP A 182 1.50 17.36 -5.86
N ILE A 183 2.63 18.05 -5.65
CA ILE A 183 2.67 19.31 -4.93
C ILE A 183 1.86 20.41 -5.62
N TYR A 184 1.84 20.43 -6.96
CA TYR A 184 1.17 21.46 -7.75
C TYR A 184 -0.35 21.33 -7.72
N SER A 185 -0.86 20.11 -7.98
CA SER A 185 -2.29 19.84 -7.86
C SER A 185 -2.76 19.99 -6.42
N GLY A 186 -1.91 19.66 -5.43
CA GLY A 186 -2.15 19.88 -4.01
C GLY A 186 -2.28 21.35 -3.64
N MET A 187 -1.41 22.23 -4.19
CA MET A 187 -1.51 23.68 -4.02
C MET A 187 -2.78 24.25 -4.67
N CYS A 188 -3.10 23.82 -5.88
CA CYS A 188 -4.36 24.18 -6.54
C CYS A 188 -5.59 23.78 -5.72
N LEU A 189 -5.59 22.56 -5.17
CA LEU A 189 -6.68 22.08 -4.33
C LEU A 189 -6.81 22.90 -3.04
N LYS A 190 -5.70 23.18 -2.35
CA LYS A 190 -5.69 24.01 -1.14
C LYS A 190 -6.23 25.41 -1.44
N ALA A 191 -5.80 26.01 -2.55
CA ALA A 191 -6.30 27.32 -2.99
C ALA A 191 -7.82 27.33 -3.17
N LEU A 192 -8.37 26.31 -3.82
CA LEU A 192 -9.83 26.21 -4.05
C LEU A 192 -10.63 25.92 -2.79
N VAL A 193 -10.07 25.14 -1.85
CA VAL A 193 -10.78 24.71 -0.62
C VAL A 193 -10.70 25.75 0.49
N SER A 194 -9.51 26.31 0.73
CA SER A 194 -9.26 27.19 1.89
C SER A 194 -9.13 28.68 1.53
N GLY A 195 -8.99 29.02 0.27
CA GLY A 195 -8.69 30.40 -0.16
C GLY A 195 -7.35 30.93 0.36
N ARG A 196 -6.47 30.04 0.88
CA ARG A 196 -5.22 30.41 1.50
C ARG A 196 -4.11 29.46 1.14
N LEU A 197 -2.94 29.98 0.77
CA LEU A 197 -1.72 29.20 0.50
C LEU A 197 -0.60 29.63 1.44
N GLN A 198 0.00 28.65 2.11
CA GLN A 198 1.25 28.83 2.85
C GLN A 198 2.38 28.40 1.93
N VAL A 199 3.36 29.27 1.72
CA VAL A 199 4.46 29.06 0.78
C VAL A 199 5.81 29.33 1.45
N ASN A 200 6.82 28.59 1.00
CA ASN A 200 8.21 28.86 1.33
C ASN A 200 8.93 29.31 0.05
N ALA A 201 9.21 30.62 -0.09
CA ALA A 201 9.86 31.18 -1.27
C ALA A 201 11.30 30.66 -1.50
N LYS A 202 11.93 30.06 -0.48
CA LYS A 202 13.25 29.44 -0.59
C LYS A 202 13.24 27.99 -1.02
N LYS A 203 12.07 27.34 -1.01
CA LYS A 203 11.93 25.95 -1.39
C LYS A 203 11.77 25.81 -2.90
N GLY A 204 12.79 25.24 -3.53
CA GLY A 204 12.76 24.85 -4.94
C GLY A 204 11.89 23.63 -5.17
N LEU A 205 11.24 23.60 -6.32
CA LEU A 205 10.39 22.50 -6.78
C LEU A 205 10.88 22.02 -8.14
N SER A 206 10.79 20.74 -8.40
CA SER A 206 10.98 20.19 -9.74
C SER A 206 9.64 20.13 -10.47
N ALA A 207 9.60 20.48 -11.73
CA ALA A 207 8.37 20.67 -12.50
C ALA A 207 8.38 19.89 -13.82
N LEU A 208 8.37 18.56 -13.75
CA LEU A 208 8.28 17.73 -14.96
C LEU A 208 6.81 17.39 -15.26
N PHE A 209 6.31 17.84 -16.40
CA PHE A 209 4.95 17.48 -16.80
C PHE A 209 4.87 16.01 -17.22
N VAL A 210 3.85 15.32 -16.81
CA VAL A 210 3.69 13.88 -16.99
C VAL A 210 3.79 13.43 -18.46
N LYS A 211 3.31 14.23 -19.41
CA LYS A 211 3.40 13.87 -20.84
C LYS A 211 4.82 13.95 -21.39
N ASP A 212 5.63 14.90 -20.90
CA ASP A 212 7.04 15.00 -21.32
C ASP A 212 7.85 13.84 -20.73
N ALA A 213 7.57 13.46 -19.47
CA ALA A 213 8.14 12.24 -18.87
C ALA A 213 7.82 10.98 -19.67
N VAL A 214 6.57 10.81 -20.07
CA VAL A 214 6.10 9.66 -20.85
C VAL A 214 6.70 9.65 -22.25
N GLU A 215 6.86 10.81 -22.89
CA GLU A 215 7.54 10.91 -24.19
C GLU A 215 8.99 10.44 -24.09
N GLY A 216 9.73 10.90 -23.07
CA GLY A 216 11.08 10.42 -22.80
C GLY A 216 11.16 8.91 -22.58
N LEU A 217 10.28 8.38 -21.75
CA LEU A 217 10.21 6.92 -21.50
C LEU A 217 9.91 6.12 -22.77
N TYR A 218 9.03 6.63 -23.63
CA TYR A 218 8.76 6.01 -24.92
C TYR A 218 9.97 6.00 -25.85
N LEU A 219 10.69 7.12 -25.97
CA LEU A 219 11.92 7.21 -26.77
C LEU A 219 12.96 6.21 -26.30
N LEU A 220 13.22 6.12 -24.99
CA LEU A 220 14.12 5.16 -24.39
C LEU A 220 13.69 3.72 -24.63
N THR A 221 12.40 3.43 -24.49
CA THR A 221 11.85 2.08 -24.68
C THR A 221 11.97 1.60 -26.14
N LYS A 222 11.77 2.51 -27.09
CA LYS A 222 11.83 2.22 -28.52
C LYS A 222 13.26 2.04 -29.04
N ALA A 223 14.24 2.60 -28.37
CA ALA A 223 15.63 2.56 -28.81
C ALA A 223 16.14 1.12 -28.91
N PRO A 224 16.91 0.75 -29.95
CA PRO A 224 17.49 -0.57 -30.09
C PRO A 224 18.57 -0.87 -29.05
N GLU A 225 19.37 0.15 -28.72
CA GLU A 225 20.49 0.08 -27.77
C GLU A 225 20.50 1.35 -26.90
N ARG A 226 21.09 1.25 -25.70
CA ARG A 226 21.26 2.34 -24.74
C ARG A 226 22.70 2.33 -24.23
N LYS A 227 23.32 3.50 -24.23
CA LYS A 227 24.73 3.63 -23.83
C LYS A 227 24.92 3.61 -22.32
N HIS A 228 23.89 4.02 -21.56
CA HIS A 228 23.95 4.14 -20.11
C HIS A 228 22.86 3.33 -19.43
N VAL A 229 23.08 2.97 -18.16
CA VAL A 229 22.09 2.29 -17.32
C VAL A 229 21.21 3.30 -16.60
N ILE A 230 21.78 4.43 -16.18
CA ILE A 230 21.08 5.47 -15.41
C ILE A 230 20.89 6.71 -16.27
N TYR A 231 19.65 7.19 -16.34
CA TYR A 231 19.26 8.41 -17.02
C TYR A 231 18.41 9.28 -16.10
N HIS A 232 18.52 10.57 -16.29
CA HIS A 232 17.64 11.56 -15.69
C HIS A 232 16.68 12.14 -16.73
N ILE A 233 15.43 12.42 -16.31
CA ILE A 233 14.47 13.21 -17.10
C ILE A 233 13.94 14.33 -16.21
N SER A 234 14.18 15.57 -16.63
CA SER A 234 13.83 16.79 -15.90
C SER A 234 13.47 17.89 -16.89
N SER A 235 12.66 18.86 -16.48
CA SER A 235 12.37 20.06 -17.29
C SER A 235 13.49 21.09 -17.26
N LEU A 236 14.44 20.99 -16.31
CA LEU A 236 15.48 21.98 -16.02
C LEU A 236 14.93 23.35 -15.58
N GLU A 237 13.61 23.50 -15.39
CA GLU A 237 13.00 24.75 -14.96
C GLU A 237 13.20 25.00 -13.46
N GLU A 238 13.53 26.25 -13.15
CA GLU A 238 13.60 26.72 -11.76
C GLU A 238 12.23 27.18 -11.30
N VAL A 239 11.67 26.47 -10.33
CA VAL A 239 10.35 26.74 -9.79
C VAL A 239 10.42 26.84 -8.28
N THR A 240 9.71 27.80 -7.68
CA THR A 240 9.52 27.89 -6.22
C THR A 240 8.04 27.84 -5.87
N GLU A 241 7.73 27.50 -4.60
CA GLU A 241 6.34 27.48 -4.13
C GLU A 241 5.65 28.84 -4.32
N ASP A 242 6.38 29.96 -4.12
CA ASP A 242 5.87 31.33 -4.34
C ASP A 242 5.49 31.58 -5.80
N MET A 243 6.34 31.16 -6.75
CA MET A 243 6.04 31.31 -8.17
C MET A 243 4.75 30.58 -8.56
N VAL A 244 4.58 29.36 -8.07
CA VAL A 244 3.36 28.56 -8.30
C VAL A 244 2.14 29.23 -7.68
N ALA A 245 2.24 29.69 -6.43
CA ALA A 245 1.15 30.35 -5.72
C ALA A 245 0.69 31.62 -6.43
N ARG A 246 1.60 32.42 -6.97
CA ARG A 246 1.27 33.62 -7.75
C ARG A 246 0.53 33.29 -9.04
N LEU A 247 0.92 32.24 -9.77
CA LEU A 247 0.21 31.78 -10.96
C LEU A 247 -1.22 31.34 -10.62
N ILE A 248 -1.41 30.62 -9.50
CA ILE A 248 -2.73 30.20 -9.03
C ILE A 248 -3.57 31.42 -8.64
N GLN A 249 -2.99 32.38 -7.90
CA GLN A 249 -3.66 33.60 -7.46
C GLN A 249 -4.14 34.45 -8.64
N GLU A 250 -3.27 34.63 -9.66
CA GLU A 250 -3.63 35.37 -10.88
C GLU A 250 -4.84 34.77 -11.58
N LYS A 251 -4.92 33.44 -11.69
CA LYS A 251 -6.04 32.75 -12.37
C LYS A 251 -7.32 32.66 -11.55
N LEU A 252 -7.24 32.83 -10.25
CA LEU A 252 -8.42 32.88 -9.36
C LEU A 252 -8.78 34.34 -8.97
N SER A 253 -8.38 35.32 -9.78
CA SER A 253 -8.75 36.72 -9.63
C SER A 253 -8.41 37.34 -8.26
N ASN A 254 -7.22 37.02 -7.75
CA ASN A 254 -6.68 37.51 -6.46
C ASN A 254 -7.54 37.18 -5.22
N GLN A 255 -8.43 36.19 -5.29
CA GLN A 255 -9.28 35.76 -4.16
C GLN A 255 -8.53 34.87 -3.14
N ILE A 256 -7.21 34.74 -3.28
CA ILE A 256 -6.41 33.84 -2.43
C ILE A 256 -5.41 34.67 -1.63
N ASP A 257 -5.32 34.34 -0.34
CA ASP A 257 -4.33 34.89 0.57
C ASP A 257 -3.04 34.02 0.52
N ILE A 258 -1.93 34.63 0.10
CA ILE A 258 -0.61 33.99 0.10
C ILE A 258 0.12 34.40 1.37
N VAL A 259 0.42 33.43 2.23
CA VAL A 259 1.15 33.62 3.47
C VAL A 259 2.55 33.08 3.31
N ASP A 260 3.53 33.98 3.31
CA ASP A 260 4.93 33.60 3.28
C ASP A 260 5.36 33.06 4.64
N GLN A 261 5.82 31.80 4.65
CA GLN A 261 6.41 31.12 5.80
C GLN A 261 7.84 30.69 5.49
N THR A 262 8.60 31.57 4.87
CA THR A 262 9.96 31.29 4.45
C THR A 262 10.85 30.96 5.65
N VAL A 263 11.23 29.69 5.79
CA VAL A 263 12.14 29.15 6.81
C VAL A 263 13.23 28.34 6.12
N GLY A 264 14.43 28.36 6.68
CA GLY A 264 15.54 27.50 6.25
C GLY A 264 16.43 28.11 5.16
N LEU A 265 17.34 27.30 4.63
CA LEU A 265 18.22 27.62 3.54
C LEU A 265 17.50 27.49 2.19
N LYS A 266 18.01 28.14 1.16
CA LYS A 266 17.50 27.98 -0.20
C LYS A 266 17.82 26.57 -0.66
N SER A 267 16.79 25.76 -0.91
CA SER A 267 16.93 24.41 -1.46
C SER A 267 16.53 24.37 -2.93
N ARG A 268 17.26 23.63 -3.73
CA ARG A 268 17.04 23.54 -5.16
C ARG A 268 17.65 22.25 -5.68
N LEU A 269 16.82 21.36 -6.15
CA LEU A 269 17.21 20.10 -6.75
C LEU A 269 16.87 20.13 -8.25
N ILE A 270 17.86 20.14 -9.12
CA ILE A 270 17.67 20.02 -10.57
C ILE A 270 18.50 18.83 -11.05
N LEU A 271 17.82 17.84 -11.60
CA LEU A 271 18.47 16.71 -12.26
C LEU A 271 18.95 17.14 -13.64
N SER A 272 20.24 16.97 -13.93
CA SER A 272 20.77 17.11 -15.28
C SER A 272 20.26 15.98 -16.17
N ASN A 273 19.75 16.27 -17.34
CA ASN A 273 19.34 15.28 -18.33
C ASN A 273 20.29 15.22 -19.53
N SER A 274 21.56 15.58 -19.33
CA SER A 274 22.57 15.63 -20.39
C SER A 274 22.77 14.28 -21.10
N ARG A 275 22.92 13.18 -20.33
CA ARG A 275 23.07 11.84 -20.91
C ARG A 275 21.84 11.43 -21.72
N PHE A 276 20.65 11.77 -21.22
CA PHE A 276 19.43 11.47 -21.95
C PHE A 276 19.36 12.20 -23.28
N LEU A 277 19.66 13.51 -23.29
CA LEU A 277 19.59 14.35 -24.49
C LEU A 277 20.70 14.06 -25.50
N GLU A 278 21.84 13.51 -25.08
CA GLU A 278 22.89 13.03 -25.99
C GLU A 278 22.45 11.85 -26.84
N GLU A 279 21.53 11.03 -26.34
CA GLU A 279 21.08 9.81 -27.03
C GLU A 279 19.68 9.94 -27.62
N PHE A 280 18.80 10.68 -26.97
CA PHE A 280 17.37 10.74 -27.32
C PHE A 280 16.95 12.19 -27.58
N PRO A 281 16.30 12.45 -28.71
CA PRO A 281 15.84 13.82 -29.08
C PRO A 281 14.56 14.19 -28.30
N LEU A 282 14.67 14.33 -26.98
CA LEU A 282 13.55 14.74 -26.13
C LEU A 282 13.42 16.27 -26.11
N GLU A 283 12.27 16.77 -26.51
CA GLU A 283 11.89 18.17 -26.34
C GLU A 283 10.91 18.29 -25.16
N ILE A 284 11.32 19.04 -24.14
CA ILE A 284 10.41 19.42 -23.04
C ILE A 284 9.53 20.57 -23.54
N ARG A 285 8.25 20.30 -23.78
CA ARG A 285 7.32 21.24 -24.42
C ARG A 285 6.38 21.93 -23.45
N ASN A 286 6.24 21.39 -22.24
CA ASN A 286 5.21 21.83 -21.32
C ASN A 286 5.85 22.55 -20.12
N SER A 287 5.82 23.88 -20.16
CA SER A 287 6.25 24.70 -19.01
C SER A 287 5.20 24.71 -17.90
N TYR A 288 5.64 24.75 -16.65
CA TYR A 288 4.74 24.91 -15.50
C TYR A 288 3.90 26.20 -15.61
N LYS A 289 4.42 27.24 -16.23
CA LYS A 289 3.72 28.50 -16.43
C LYS A 289 2.46 28.36 -17.27
N ASP A 290 2.45 27.41 -18.20
CA ASP A 290 1.32 27.14 -19.09
C ASP A 290 0.37 26.10 -18.51
N ILE A 291 0.90 25.09 -17.82
CA ILE A 291 0.12 23.93 -17.36
C ILE A 291 -0.57 24.20 -16.02
N ILE A 292 0.07 24.86 -15.05
CA ILE A 292 -0.57 25.15 -13.75
C ILE A 292 -1.84 25.99 -13.91
N PRO A 293 -1.87 27.04 -14.74
CA PRO A 293 -3.11 27.74 -15.07
C PRO A 293 -4.21 26.82 -15.62
N GLN A 294 -3.85 25.84 -16.45
CA GLN A 294 -4.81 24.88 -16.98
C GLN A 294 -5.36 23.96 -15.87
N ILE A 295 -4.49 23.48 -14.98
CA ILE A 295 -4.88 22.64 -13.84
C ILE A 295 -5.90 23.38 -12.96
N ILE A 296 -5.57 24.60 -12.52
CA ILE A 296 -6.46 25.36 -11.62
C ILE A 296 -7.77 25.73 -12.30
N MET A 297 -7.77 26.07 -13.58
CA MET A 297 -8.97 26.36 -14.35
C MET A 297 -9.83 25.10 -14.53
N TYR A 298 -9.22 23.95 -14.80
CA TYR A 298 -9.91 22.67 -14.89
C TYR A 298 -10.57 22.32 -13.54
N MET A 299 -9.82 22.40 -12.45
CA MET A 299 -10.34 22.13 -11.11
C MET A 299 -11.46 23.10 -10.70
N ASN A 300 -11.32 24.38 -11.04
CA ASN A 300 -12.34 25.41 -10.76
C ASN A 300 -13.62 25.17 -11.57
N ARG A 301 -13.49 24.71 -12.82
CA ARG A 301 -14.64 24.35 -13.67
C ARG A 301 -15.39 23.10 -13.16
N HIS A 302 -14.64 22.14 -12.62
CA HIS A 302 -15.17 20.87 -12.13
C HIS A 302 -15.17 20.78 -10.60
N LYS A 303 -15.56 21.87 -9.91
CA LYS A 303 -15.55 21.97 -8.44
C LYS A 303 -16.18 20.79 -7.72
N ASN A 304 -17.23 20.21 -8.28
CA ASN A 304 -17.94 19.07 -7.68
C ASN A 304 -17.03 17.83 -7.50
N LEU A 305 -16.02 17.63 -8.37
CA LEU A 305 -15.07 16.52 -8.25
C LEU A 305 -13.99 16.76 -7.18
N PHE A 306 -13.77 18.01 -6.80
CA PHE A 306 -12.65 18.41 -5.93
C PHE A 306 -13.10 18.92 -4.56
N LEU A 307 -14.28 19.55 -4.44
CA LEU A 307 -14.77 20.18 -3.19
C LEU A 307 -15.64 19.26 -2.34
N HIS A 308 -16.33 18.28 -2.93
CA HIS A 308 -17.07 17.32 -2.11
C HIS A 308 -16.07 16.39 -1.41
N SER A 309 -15.89 16.61 -0.11
CA SER A 309 -15.29 15.63 0.77
C SER A 309 -16.23 14.42 0.81
N ASP A 310 -15.72 13.20 0.61
CA ASP A 310 -16.39 12.01 1.09
C ASP A 310 -16.59 12.21 2.60
N GLU A 311 -17.79 12.60 3.05
CA GLU A 311 -18.18 12.73 4.46
C GLU A 311 -18.00 11.42 5.27
N LYS A 312 -17.56 10.35 4.62
CA LYS A 312 -17.25 9.06 5.26
C LYS A 312 -15.91 9.00 6.01
N TYR A 313 -15.06 10.04 5.97
CA TYR A 313 -13.76 10.02 6.66
C TYR A 313 -13.63 10.97 7.85
N GLN A 314 -14.63 11.78 8.16
CA GLN A 314 -14.68 12.58 9.40
C GLN A 314 -15.51 11.85 10.47
N GLY A 315 -15.02 10.75 10.98
CA GLY A 315 -15.77 9.99 12.01
C GLY A 315 -14.97 8.94 12.75
N LYS A 316 -13.64 8.98 12.73
CA LYS A 316 -12.86 8.24 13.73
C LYS A 316 -12.67 9.09 15.01
N GLY A 317 -13.74 9.77 15.41
CA GLY A 317 -13.85 10.48 16.65
C GLY A 317 -13.91 9.52 17.86
N LEU A 318 -13.78 10.07 19.04
CA LEU A 318 -13.79 9.44 20.38
C LEU A 318 -14.67 8.19 20.49
N GLY A 319 -15.84 8.16 19.83
CA GLY A 319 -16.76 7.01 19.83
C GLY A 319 -16.17 5.70 19.31
N HIS A 320 -15.29 5.74 18.30
CA HIS A 320 -14.68 4.52 17.78
C HIS A 320 -13.57 3.98 18.69
N ARG A 321 -12.86 4.86 19.43
CA ARG A 321 -11.91 4.47 20.48
C ARG A 321 -12.66 3.88 21.67
N VAL A 322 -13.74 4.52 22.11
CA VAL A 322 -14.61 4.03 23.19
C VAL A 322 -15.26 2.68 22.83
N LEU A 323 -15.77 2.53 21.59
CA LEU A 323 -16.37 1.26 21.15
C LEU A 323 -15.33 0.13 21.08
N ARG A 324 -14.09 0.43 20.74
CA ARG A 324 -12.99 -0.56 20.70
C ARG A 324 -12.56 -0.97 22.10
N VAL A 325 -12.52 -0.03 23.05
CA VAL A 325 -12.23 -0.30 24.46
C VAL A 325 -13.40 -1.11 25.08
N LEU A 326 -14.64 -0.72 24.81
CA LEU A 326 -15.83 -1.45 25.25
C LEU A 326 -15.87 -2.88 24.70
N LYS A 327 -15.55 -3.11 23.42
CA LYS A 327 -15.44 -4.47 22.86
C LYS A 327 -14.37 -5.32 23.55
N LYS A 328 -13.25 -4.73 23.95
CA LYS A 328 -12.21 -5.44 24.71
C LYS A 328 -12.58 -5.69 26.18
N ALA A 329 -13.36 -4.79 26.77
CA ALA A 329 -13.83 -4.91 28.17
C ALA A 329 -15.07 -5.80 28.30
N PHE A 330 -15.83 -6.02 27.23
CA PHE A 330 -17.10 -6.76 27.26
C PHE A 330 -16.98 -8.15 27.87
N PRO A 331 -15.99 -9.02 27.52
CA PRO A 331 -15.85 -10.34 28.12
C PRO A 331 -15.60 -10.29 29.64
N PHE A 332 -14.95 -9.24 30.13
CA PHE A 332 -14.69 -9.06 31.58
C PHE A 332 -15.96 -8.66 32.32
N LEU A 333 -16.77 -7.77 31.73
CA LEU A 333 -18.07 -7.41 32.27
C LEU A 333 -19.04 -8.59 32.28
N GLU A 334 -19.06 -9.36 31.20
CA GLU A 334 -19.85 -10.57 31.04
C GLU A 334 -19.50 -11.59 32.17
N SER A 335 -18.21 -11.86 32.38
CA SER A 335 -17.74 -12.75 33.46
C SER A 335 -18.26 -12.29 34.82
N LEU A 336 -18.18 -10.97 35.11
CA LEU A 336 -18.62 -10.44 36.42
C LEU A 336 -20.14 -10.52 36.61
N VAL A 337 -20.93 -10.28 35.56
CA VAL A 337 -22.40 -10.40 35.62
C VAL A 337 -22.80 -11.85 35.81
N PHE A 338 -22.20 -12.81 35.09
CA PHE A 338 -22.49 -14.22 35.24
C PHE A 338 -21.99 -14.83 36.57
N PHE A 339 -21.02 -14.22 37.23
CA PHE A 339 -20.58 -14.66 38.54
C PHE A 339 -21.70 -14.61 39.57
N ILE A 340 -22.60 -13.62 39.53
CA ILE A 340 -23.66 -13.40 40.52
C ILE A 340 -24.60 -14.61 40.62
N PRO A 341 -25.22 -15.15 39.55
CA PRO A 341 -26.06 -16.33 39.65
C PRO A 341 -25.29 -17.57 40.12
N PHE A 342 -24.05 -17.79 39.70
CA PHE A 342 -23.24 -18.91 40.18
C PHE A 342 -22.89 -18.80 41.67
N PHE A 343 -22.64 -17.57 42.14
CA PHE A 343 -22.44 -17.27 43.55
C PHE A 343 -23.69 -17.61 44.39
N ILE A 344 -24.87 -17.20 43.91
CA ILE A 344 -26.17 -17.48 44.58
C ILE A 344 -26.45 -18.98 44.59
N LEU A 345 -26.30 -19.67 43.46
CA LEU A 345 -26.49 -21.09 43.32
C LEU A 345 -25.57 -21.90 44.26
N ASN A 346 -24.28 -21.51 44.31
CA ASN A 346 -23.33 -22.16 45.20
C ASN A 346 -23.66 -21.95 46.68
N ASN A 347 -24.21 -20.78 47.05
CA ASN A 347 -24.64 -20.52 48.43
C ASN A 347 -25.94 -21.22 48.81
N GLN A 348 -26.87 -21.45 47.86
CA GLN A 348 -28.15 -22.16 48.11
C GLN A 348 -28.00 -23.67 48.05
N SER A 349 -26.98 -24.22 47.37
CA SER A 349 -26.77 -25.66 47.23
C SER A 349 -26.33 -26.36 48.52
N VAL A 350 -25.89 -25.61 49.51
CA VAL A 350 -25.41 -26.14 50.79
C VAL A 350 -26.59 -26.45 51.68
N GLY A 351 -26.70 -27.73 52.03
CA GLY A 351 -27.82 -28.28 52.80
C GLY A 351 -28.95 -28.89 51.97
N ASN A 352 -28.75 -28.93 50.63
CA ASN A 352 -29.70 -29.57 49.73
C ASN A 352 -29.11 -30.90 49.20
N ASP A 353 -29.71 -32.02 49.53
CA ASP A 353 -29.21 -33.37 49.21
C ASP A 353 -29.05 -33.62 47.70
N TYR A 354 -29.81 -32.93 46.88
CA TYR A 354 -29.78 -33.08 45.41
C TYR A 354 -28.64 -32.29 44.72
N PHE A 355 -28.18 -31.18 45.29
CA PHE A 355 -27.20 -30.29 44.68
C PHE A 355 -25.85 -30.24 45.43
N GLY A 356 -25.75 -30.94 46.57
CA GLY A 356 -24.55 -30.89 47.44
C GLY A 356 -23.27 -31.44 46.80
N GLY A 357 -23.38 -32.25 45.72
CA GLY A 357 -22.24 -32.78 44.96
C GLY A 357 -21.73 -31.92 43.82
N ILE A 358 -22.42 -30.82 43.48
CA ILE A 358 -22.06 -30.00 42.32
C ILE A 358 -21.24 -28.78 42.76
N ASN A 359 -20.03 -28.66 42.20
CA ASN A 359 -19.20 -27.48 42.42
C ASN A 359 -19.52 -26.39 41.37
N PHE A 360 -20.45 -25.49 41.71
CA PHE A 360 -20.88 -24.41 40.78
C PHE A 360 -19.76 -23.43 40.43
N TYR A 361 -18.76 -23.21 41.28
CA TYR A 361 -17.61 -22.38 40.96
C TYR A 361 -16.72 -23.06 39.92
N LEU A 362 -16.50 -24.37 40.02
CA LEU A 362 -15.76 -25.09 38.99
C LEU A 362 -16.49 -25.03 37.62
N LEU A 363 -17.82 -25.19 37.62
CA LEU A 363 -18.64 -25.10 36.42
C LEU A 363 -18.54 -23.70 35.78
N TYR A 364 -18.61 -22.67 36.62
CA TYR A 364 -18.42 -21.29 36.17
C TYR A 364 -17.03 -21.04 35.51
N VAL A 365 -15.95 -21.51 36.16
CA VAL A 365 -14.59 -21.39 35.63
C VAL A 365 -14.43 -22.16 34.33
N LEU A 366 -14.96 -23.36 34.23
CA LEU A 366 -14.95 -24.18 33.01
C LEU A 366 -15.70 -23.48 31.86
N LEU A 367 -16.87 -22.93 32.13
CA LEU A 367 -17.68 -22.22 31.13
C LEU A 367 -16.87 -21.08 30.51
N PHE A 368 -16.29 -20.22 31.34
CA PHE A 368 -15.52 -19.05 30.85
C PHE A 368 -14.18 -19.46 30.24
N ALA A 369 -13.54 -20.52 30.71
CA ALA A 369 -12.33 -21.08 30.12
C ALA A 369 -12.59 -21.56 28.67
N VAL A 370 -13.71 -22.27 28.44
CA VAL A 370 -14.09 -22.81 27.12
C VAL A 370 -14.52 -21.72 26.16
N ILE A 371 -15.23 -20.68 26.62
CA ILE A 371 -15.75 -19.63 25.75
C ILE A 371 -14.64 -18.60 25.39
N HIS A 372 -13.94 -18.08 26.39
CA HIS A 372 -13.05 -16.93 26.25
C HIS A 372 -11.54 -17.22 26.39
N GLY A 373 -11.17 -18.45 26.79
CA GLY A 373 -9.79 -18.88 26.92
C GLY A 373 -9.12 -18.50 28.24
N ARG A 374 -7.77 -18.52 28.26
CA ARG A 374 -6.94 -18.47 29.48
C ARG A 374 -7.16 -17.22 30.33
N GLN A 375 -7.26 -16.04 29.70
CA GLN A 375 -7.38 -14.78 30.45
C GLN A 375 -8.65 -14.71 31.31
N GLN A 376 -9.77 -15.15 30.72
CA GLN A 376 -11.05 -15.17 31.44
C GLN A 376 -11.13 -16.31 32.45
N ALA A 377 -10.47 -17.44 32.20
CA ALA A 377 -10.34 -18.52 33.15
C ALA A 377 -9.65 -18.08 34.45
N ILE A 378 -8.59 -17.28 34.33
CA ILE A 378 -7.89 -16.70 35.49
C ILE A 378 -8.83 -15.78 36.29
N LEU A 379 -9.54 -14.88 35.61
CA LEU A 379 -10.50 -13.99 36.26
C LEU A 379 -11.62 -14.74 36.95
N ALA A 380 -12.20 -15.71 36.27
CA ALA A 380 -13.28 -16.57 36.82
C ALA A 380 -12.78 -17.36 38.03
N SER A 381 -11.55 -17.87 37.97
CA SER A 381 -10.93 -18.56 39.13
C SER A 381 -10.76 -17.64 40.32
N LEU A 382 -10.27 -16.42 40.12
CA LEU A 382 -10.12 -15.40 41.17
C LEU A 382 -11.47 -15.06 41.81
N LEU A 383 -12.49 -14.78 40.98
CA LEU A 383 -13.84 -14.49 41.47
C LEU A 383 -14.42 -15.67 42.28
N SER A 384 -14.20 -16.90 41.82
CA SER A 384 -14.64 -18.14 42.53
C SER A 384 -13.96 -18.30 43.87
N VAL A 385 -12.65 -17.99 43.96
CA VAL A 385 -11.90 -18.00 45.23
C VAL A 385 -12.41 -16.93 46.17
N ILE A 386 -12.66 -15.71 45.68
CA ILE A 386 -13.23 -14.63 46.49
C ILE A 386 -14.61 -15.03 47.02
N GLY A 387 -15.49 -15.60 46.18
CA GLY A 387 -16.79 -16.06 46.59
C GLY A 387 -16.74 -17.19 47.62
N TYR A 388 -15.81 -18.13 47.46
CA TYR A 388 -15.60 -19.21 48.44
C TYR A 388 -15.08 -18.67 49.78
N CYS A 389 -14.06 -17.82 49.78
CA CYS A 389 -13.51 -17.21 50.99
C CYS A 389 -14.54 -16.34 51.73
N TYR A 390 -15.35 -15.56 51.01
CA TYR A 390 -16.44 -14.77 51.56
C TYR A 390 -17.42 -15.63 52.36
N ARG A 391 -17.84 -16.75 51.77
CA ARG A 391 -18.75 -17.68 52.44
C ARG A 391 -18.12 -18.31 53.68
N GLN A 392 -16.87 -18.77 53.59
CA GLN A 392 -16.19 -19.47 54.67
C GLN A 392 -15.94 -18.54 55.90
N LEU A 393 -15.68 -17.23 55.66
CA LEU A 393 -15.56 -16.23 56.67
C LEU A 393 -16.87 -16.02 57.47
N TYR A 394 -18.01 -16.36 56.87
CA TYR A 394 -19.30 -16.26 57.55
C TYR A 394 -19.62 -17.44 58.43
N SER A 395 -19.01 -18.61 58.14
CA SER A 395 -19.27 -19.87 58.88
C SER A 395 -18.18 -20.29 59.86
N THR A 396 -16.94 -19.80 59.69
CA THR A 396 -15.78 -20.18 60.48
C THR A 396 -14.87 -18.97 60.77
N SER A 397 -13.98 -19.10 61.78
CA SER A 397 -13.02 -18.05 62.06
C SER A 397 -12.00 -17.92 60.91
N GLY A 398 -11.60 -16.65 60.53
CA GLY A 398 -10.65 -16.44 59.46
C GLY A 398 -9.29 -17.13 59.64
N PHE A 399 -8.92 -17.43 60.91
CA PHE A 399 -7.69 -18.14 61.22
C PHE A 399 -7.77 -19.64 60.83
N SER A 400 -8.92 -20.27 60.96
CA SER A 400 -9.11 -21.67 60.55
C SER A 400 -9.05 -21.87 59.03
N LEU A 401 -9.44 -20.83 58.28
CA LEU A 401 -9.37 -20.79 56.80
C LEU A 401 -7.91 -20.80 56.31
N LEU A 402 -6.99 -20.13 57.02
CA LEU A 402 -5.56 -20.07 56.67
C LEU A 402 -4.81 -21.37 56.99
N ILE A 403 -5.35 -22.25 57.86
CA ILE A 403 -4.70 -23.49 58.25
C ILE A 403 -5.28 -24.71 57.51
N ASP A 404 -6.47 -24.62 56.92
CA ASP A 404 -7.09 -25.73 56.25
C ASP A 404 -6.46 -26.05 54.88
N ILE A 405 -5.72 -27.15 54.83
CA ILE A 405 -5.08 -27.71 53.63
C ILE A 405 -6.08 -27.97 52.50
N ASN A 406 -7.30 -28.38 52.83
CA ASN A 406 -8.31 -28.68 51.80
C ASN A 406 -8.73 -27.46 51.01
N THR A 407 -8.73 -26.30 51.66
CA THR A 407 -8.99 -25.01 50.98
C THR A 407 -7.91 -24.70 49.91
N TYR A 408 -6.65 -24.94 50.21
CA TYR A 408 -5.56 -24.71 49.22
C TYR A 408 -5.61 -25.73 48.06
N ILE A 409 -5.93 -26.99 48.35
CA ILE A 409 -6.10 -28.03 47.33
C ILE A 409 -7.25 -27.66 46.40
N TRP A 410 -8.36 -27.19 46.93
CA TRP A 410 -9.50 -26.75 46.13
C TRP A 410 -9.19 -25.54 45.25
N ILE A 411 -8.50 -24.53 45.79
CA ILE A 411 -8.04 -23.37 45.05
C ILE A 411 -7.11 -23.82 43.91
N ALA A 412 -6.14 -24.66 44.19
CA ALA A 412 -5.21 -25.20 43.21
C ALA A 412 -5.93 -25.95 42.09
N GLN A 413 -6.93 -26.78 42.42
CA GLN A 413 -7.74 -27.51 41.44
C GLN A 413 -8.48 -26.59 40.48
N ILE A 414 -9.12 -25.53 40.98
CA ILE A 414 -9.84 -24.56 40.13
C ILE A 414 -8.87 -23.84 39.16
N PHE A 415 -7.71 -23.40 39.65
CA PHE A 415 -6.72 -22.76 38.79
C PHE A 415 -6.13 -23.72 37.76
N VAL A 416 -5.76 -24.94 38.18
CA VAL A 416 -5.17 -25.93 37.25
C VAL A 416 -6.17 -26.28 36.16
N VAL A 417 -7.43 -26.57 36.49
CA VAL A 417 -8.46 -26.91 35.52
C VAL A 417 -8.78 -25.73 34.62
N GLY A 418 -8.98 -24.53 35.19
CA GLY A 418 -9.26 -23.33 34.43
C GLY A 418 -8.13 -22.96 33.44
N LEU A 419 -6.87 -22.98 33.89
CA LEU A 419 -5.72 -22.72 33.04
C LEU A 419 -5.53 -23.76 31.95
N THR A 420 -5.68 -25.04 32.26
CA THR A 420 -5.53 -26.13 31.28
C THR A 420 -6.57 -26.01 30.17
N VAL A 421 -7.84 -25.86 30.54
CA VAL A 421 -8.95 -25.75 29.57
C VAL A 421 -8.83 -24.43 28.79
N GLY A 422 -8.52 -23.32 29.46
CA GLY A 422 -8.31 -22.03 28.81
C GLY A 422 -7.14 -22.02 27.82
N HIS A 423 -6.03 -22.70 28.19
CA HIS A 423 -4.89 -22.87 27.26
C HIS A 423 -5.25 -23.74 26.04
N LEU A 424 -5.99 -24.81 26.22
CA LEU A 424 -6.47 -25.62 25.11
C LEU A 424 -7.35 -24.81 24.16
N LYS A 425 -8.27 -23.99 24.68
CA LYS A 425 -9.11 -23.11 23.88
C LYS A 425 -8.28 -22.10 23.08
N ASP A 426 -7.29 -21.45 23.71
CA ASP A 426 -6.41 -20.51 23.01
C ASP A 426 -5.64 -21.21 21.89
N LYS A 427 -5.09 -22.41 22.14
CA LYS A 427 -4.39 -23.21 21.14
C LYS A 427 -5.29 -23.62 19.96
N PHE A 428 -6.54 -24.00 20.23
CA PHE A 428 -7.51 -24.30 19.16
C PHE A 428 -7.83 -23.07 18.33
N ARG A 429 -8.00 -21.90 18.95
CA ARG A 429 -8.24 -20.64 18.25
C ARG A 429 -7.07 -20.24 17.35
N ASP A 430 -5.85 -20.41 17.85
CA ASP A 430 -4.64 -20.09 17.07
C ASP A 430 -4.51 -21.05 15.86
N MET A 431 -4.74 -22.35 16.05
CA MET A 431 -4.78 -23.33 14.94
C MET A 431 -5.89 -23.03 13.91
N GLU A 432 -7.03 -22.54 14.34
CA GLU A 432 -8.14 -22.15 13.45
C GLU A 432 -7.77 -20.88 12.65
N ALA A 433 -7.11 -19.92 13.29
CA ALA A 433 -6.58 -18.72 12.62
C ALA A 433 -5.55 -19.09 11.55
N ASP A 434 -4.58 -19.95 11.88
CA ASP A 434 -3.56 -20.43 10.94
C ASP A 434 -4.18 -21.18 9.74
N LYS A 435 -5.19 -22.02 10.00
CA LYS A 435 -5.92 -22.72 8.92
C LYS A 435 -6.67 -21.75 8.02
N ASN A 436 -7.33 -20.75 8.58
CA ASN A 436 -8.05 -19.75 7.80
C ASN A 436 -7.08 -18.92 6.95
N GLU A 437 -5.93 -18.55 7.48
CA GLU A 437 -4.88 -17.87 6.72
C GLU A 437 -4.38 -18.74 5.54
N GLN A 438 -4.17 -20.05 5.77
CA GLN A 438 -3.81 -20.98 4.69
C GLN A 438 -4.90 -21.11 3.62
N ILE A 439 -6.18 -21.18 4.03
CA ILE A 439 -7.32 -21.23 3.11
C ILE A 439 -7.41 -19.95 2.28
N ASP A 440 -7.25 -18.78 2.90
CA ASP A 440 -7.27 -17.50 2.21
C ASP A 440 -6.11 -17.41 1.20
N PHE A 441 -4.91 -17.81 1.60
CA PHE A 441 -3.74 -17.87 0.71
C PHE A 441 -3.98 -18.80 -0.49
N LEU A 442 -4.48 -20.01 -0.27
CA LEU A 442 -4.76 -20.97 -1.35
C LEU A 442 -5.89 -20.48 -2.26
N SER A 443 -6.92 -19.86 -1.72
CA SER A 443 -8.03 -19.29 -2.49
C SER A 443 -7.57 -18.12 -3.37
N GLU A 444 -6.68 -17.25 -2.86
CA GLU A 444 -6.09 -16.17 -3.63
C GLU A 444 -5.22 -16.71 -4.77
N ARG A 445 -4.40 -17.72 -4.50
CA ARG A 445 -3.56 -18.37 -5.51
C ARG A 445 -4.37 -19.08 -6.60
N LEU A 446 -5.45 -19.76 -6.24
CA LEU A 446 -6.38 -20.37 -7.21
C LEU A 446 -7.04 -19.31 -8.11
N ASN A 447 -7.45 -18.19 -7.52
CA ASN A 447 -8.01 -17.08 -8.29
C ASN A 447 -7.00 -16.51 -9.28
N ASP A 448 -5.75 -16.29 -8.87
CA ASP A 448 -4.67 -15.79 -9.72
C ASP A 448 -4.41 -16.73 -10.92
N ILE A 449 -4.31 -18.04 -10.67
CA ILE A 449 -4.15 -19.06 -11.72
C ILE A 449 -5.34 -19.04 -12.68
N THR A 450 -6.56 -18.90 -12.18
CA THR A 450 -7.77 -18.86 -13.00
C THR A 450 -7.77 -17.63 -13.93
N VAL A 451 -7.38 -16.46 -13.40
CA VAL A 451 -7.23 -15.22 -14.18
C VAL A 451 -6.19 -15.39 -15.28
N ILE A 452 -5.02 -15.95 -14.96
CA ILE A 452 -3.94 -16.18 -15.91
C ILE A 452 -4.41 -17.18 -17.01
N ASN A 453 -5.07 -18.27 -16.64
CA ASN A 453 -5.55 -19.25 -17.60
C ASN A 453 -6.62 -18.66 -18.54
N SER A 454 -7.54 -17.86 -18.02
CA SER A 454 -8.54 -17.18 -18.85
C SER A 454 -7.88 -16.19 -19.81
N SER A 455 -6.85 -15.50 -19.37
CA SER A 455 -6.03 -14.62 -20.22
C SER A 455 -5.28 -15.40 -21.30
N ASN A 456 -4.67 -16.54 -20.96
CA ASN A 456 -3.98 -17.40 -21.93
C ASN A 456 -4.92 -17.90 -23.04
N ILE A 457 -6.16 -18.23 -22.69
CA ILE A 457 -7.19 -18.63 -23.69
C ILE A 457 -7.49 -17.45 -24.63
N LYS A 458 -7.66 -16.25 -24.11
CA LYS A 458 -7.90 -15.06 -24.93
C LYS A 458 -6.71 -14.75 -25.84
N ILE A 459 -5.49 -14.83 -25.32
CA ILE A 459 -4.26 -14.65 -26.10
C ILE A 459 -4.18 -15.68 -27.23
N LYS A 460 -4.44 -16.94 -26.93
CA LYS A 460 -4.46 -18.03 -27.92
C LYS A 460 -5.50 -17.79 -29.02
N ASN A 461 -6.73 -17.41 -28.64
CA ASN A 461 -7.80 -17.13 -29.59
C ASN A 461 -7.46 -15.94 -30.49
N TYR A 462 -6.90 -14.86 -29.92
CA TYR A 462 -6.43 -13.71 -30.69
C TYR A 462 -5.37 -14.09 -31.75
N TYR A 463 -4.39 -14.93 -31.38
CA TYR A 463 -3.40 -15.40 -32.35
C TYR A 463 -4.01 -16.33 -33.41
N ALA A 464 -4.94 -17.20 -33.02
CA ALA A 464 -5.64 -18.06 -33.94
C ALA A 464 -6.44 -17.25 -35.00
N GLU A 465 -7.20 -16.25 -34.58
CA GLU A 465 -7.92 -15.33 -35.46
C GLU A 465 -6.99 -14.58 -36.42
N LYS A 466 -5.85 -14.12 -35.88
CA LYS A 466 -4.86 -13.41 -36.71
C LYS A 466 -4.20 -14.31 -37.75
N ILE A 467 -3.93 -15.58 -37.42
CA ILE A 467 -3.40 -16.57 -38.37
C ILE A 467 -4.44 -16.83 -39.44
N ILE A 468 -5.70 -17.06 -39.08
CA ILE A 468 -6.78 -17.32 -40.01
C ILE A 468 -6.96 -16.13 -40.99
N SER A 469 -7.01 -14.90 -40.45
CA SER A 469 -7.16 -13.70 -41.29
C SER A 469 -5.97 -13.47 -42.22
N SER A 470 -4.74 -13.81 -41.80
CA SER A 470 -3.55 -13.73 -42.65
C SER A 470 -3.55 -14.79 -43.75
N THR A 471 -4.04 -15.99 -43.46
CA THR A 471 -4.15 -17.09 -44.42
C THR A 471 -5.22 -16.80 -45.48
N GLU A 472 -6.36 -16.20 -45.10
CA GLU A 472 -7.40 -15.76 -46.05
C GLU A 472 -6.93 -14.61 -46.96
N SER A 473 -6.04 -13.75 -46.49
CA SER A 473 -5.46 -12.69 -47.32
C SER A 473 -4.46 -13.21 -48.34
N ILE A 474 -3.73 -14.29 -48.04
CA ILE A 474 -2.78 -14.95 -48.96
C ILE A 474 -3.54 -15.80 -50.01
N GLY A 475 -4.71 -16.36 -49.68
CA GLY A 475 -5.52 -17.14 -50.60
C GLY A 475 -6.30 -16.33 -51.63
N ARG A 476 -6.24 -14.99 -51.61
CA ARG A 476 -6.88 -14.07 -52.55
C ARG A 476 -5.93 -13.42 -53.56
N ILE A 477 -4.65 -13.77 -53.55
CA ILE A 477 -3.64 -13.43 -54.54
C ILE A 477 -3.48 -14.64 -55.50
#